data_8e629477b5031542ca2d217766fec036
#
_entry.id   8e629477b5031542ca2d217766fec036
#
_cell.length_a   1.000
_cell.length_b   1.000
_cell.length_c   1.000
_cell.angle_alpha   90.00
_cell.angle_beta   90.00
_cell.angle_gamma   90.00
#
_symmetry.space_group_name_H-M   'P 1'
#
loop_
_entity.id
_entity.type
_entity.pdbx_description
1 polymer ?
#
loop_
_entity_poly.entity_id
_entity_poly.type
_entity_poly.pdbx_seq_one_letter_code
_entity_poly.pdbx_strand_id
1 'polypeptide(L)'
;MYKRQDKYTTEYRQIFDILLDKNSYPVVIHCSSGKGRTGIVSALVLAALGINEDIIMEDYRLSNDYFNIPSASKDAYQLPARSQEAITTLFSAREDFLNAAKEEAERRYGDIDSYLQKGIGLNKDEIKRLRSILLSD
;
A
#
# COMPACT_ATOMS: atom_id res chain seq x y z
N MET A 1 8.23 -0.26 -11.16
CA MET A 1 7.57 -1.01 -10.07
C MET A 1 6.10 -0.66 -9.96
N TYR A 2 5.77 0.61 -9.88
CA TYR A 2 4.38 1.07 -9.65
C TYR A 2 3.44 0.91 -10.85
N LYS A 3 3.95 0.84 -12.07
CA LYS A 3 3.18 0.58 -13.30
C LYS A 3 2.90 -0.92 -13.56
N ARG A 4 3.32 -1.80 -12.65
CA ARG A 4 3.20 -3.26 -12.81
C ARG A 4 2.11 -3.89 -11.93
N GLN A 5 1.07 -3.13 -11.58
CA GLN A 5 -0.01 -3.66 -10.73
C GLN A 5 -0.65 -4.92 -11.29
N ASP A 6 -0.81 -5.02 -12.61
CA ASP A 6 -1.39 -6.23 -13.20
C ASP A 6 -0.54 -7.47 -12.99
N LYS A 7 0.78 -7.28 -12.95
CA LYS A 7 1.70 -8.38 -12.72
C LYS A 7 1.56 -8.95 -11.31
N TYR A 8 1.07 -8.15 -10.37
CA TYR A 8 0.95 -8.54 -8.96
C TYR A 8 -0.51 -8.73 -8.52
N THR A 9 -1.46 -8.74 -9.44
CA THR A 9 -2.88 -8.90 -9.12
C THR A 9 -3.16 -10.21 -8.38
N THR A 10 -2.51 -11.32 -8.77
CA THR A 10 -2.63 -12.61 -8.09
C THR A 10 -2.13 -12.53 -6.65
N GLU A 11 -1.01 -11.87 -6.42
CA GLU A 11 -0.44 -11.68 -5.10
C GLU A 11 -1.31 -10.77 -4.23
N TYR A 12 -1.88 -9.73 -4.79
CA TYR A 12 -2.85 -8.88 -4.09
C TYR A 12 -4.09 -9.68 -3.70
N ARG A 13 -4.60 -10.54 -4.59
CA ARG A 13 -5.72 -11.43 -4.24
C ARG A 13 -5.40 -12.34 -3.07
N GLN A 14 -4.20 -12.92 -3.03
CA GLN A 14 -3.76 -13.77 -1.92
C GLN A 14 -3.72 -12.99 -0.60
N ILE A 15 -3.29 -11.73 -0.62
CA ILE A 15 -3.30 -10.87 0.58
C ILE A 15 -4.73 -10.64 1.07
N PHE A 16 -5.66 -10.34 0.17
CA PHE A 16 -7.07 -10.17 0.54
C PHE A 16 -7.69 -11.47 1.05
N ASP A 17 -7.33 -12.62 0.51
CA ASP A 17 -7.80 -13.92 1.01
C ASP A 17 -7.36 -14.14 2.47
N ILE A 18 -6.15 -13.76 2.82
CA ILE A 18 -5.65 -13.80 4.21
C ILE A 18 -6.46 -12.84 5.09
N LEU A 19 -6.68 -11.62 4.63
CA LEU A 19 -7.43 -10.60 5.39
C LEU A 19 -8.90 -10.96 5.57
N LEU A 20 -9.47 -11.75 4.69
CA LEU A 20 -10.86 -12.25 4.77
C LEU A 20 -11.03 -13.41 5.76
N ASP A 21 -9.94 -14.01 6.22
CA ASP A 21 -9.96 -15.09 7.19
C ASP A 21 -9.70 -14.54 8.60
N LYS A 22 -10.74 -14.55 9.44
CA LYS A 22 -10.64 -14.09 10.84
C LYS A 22 -9.58 -14.83 11.65
N ASN A 23 -9.29 -16.07 11.32
CA ASN A 23 -8.28 -16.89 12.01
C ASN A 23 -6.85 -16.48 11.67
N SER A 24 -6.66 -15.66 10.63
CA SER A 24 -5.33 -15.16 10.25
C SER A 24 -4.82 -14.02 11.15
N TYR A 25 -5.69 -13.39 11.92
CA TYR A 25 -5.32 -12.22 12.72
C TYR A 25 -4.60 -12.57 14.02
N PRO A 26 -3.65 -11.75 14.47
CA PRO A 26 -3.24 -10.48 13.86
C PRO A 26 -2.40 -10.65 12.59
N VAL A 27 -2.52 -9.71 11.64
CA VAL A 27 -1.81 -9.70 10.36
C VAL A 27 -0.87 -8.49 10.31
N VAL A 28 0.37 -8.73 9.88
CA VAL A 28 1.35 -7.67 9.62
C VAL A 28 1.67 -7.64 8.13
N ILE A 29 1.52 -6.48 7.52
CA ILE A 29 1.88 -6.25 6.11
C ILE A 29 3.23 -5.55 6.10
N HIS A 30 4.22 -6.13 5.42
CA HIS A 30 5.55 -5.57 5.34
C HIS A 30 6.20 -5.82 3.98
N CYS A 31 7.20 -5.02 3.67
CA CYS A 31 8.16 -5.26 2.59
C CYS A 31 9.57 -4.91 3.13
N SER A 32 10.54 -4.64 2.27
CA SER A 32 11.90 -4.33 2.74
C SER A 32 12.00 -3.04 3.56
N SER A 33 11.27 -1.97 3.19
CA SER A 33 11.27 -0.68 3.89
C SER A 33 9.92 -0.28 4.49
N GLY A 34 8.87 -1.03 4.21
CA GLY A 34 7.52 -0.71 4.67
C GLY A 34 6.86 0.49 3.98
N LYS A 35 7.37 0.93 2.84
CA LYS A 35 6.89 2.14 2.14
C LYS A 35 6.24 1.84 0.79
N GLY A 36 7.01 1.41 -0.21
CA GLY A 36 6.52 1.26 -1.58
C GLY A 36 5.46 0.18 -1.74
N ARG A 37 5.87 -1.08 -1.68
CA ARG A 37 4.95 -2.23 -1.84
C ARG A 37 3.92 -2.29 -0.73
N THR A 38 4.33 -2.08 0.50
CA THR A 38 3.44 -2.01 1.66
C THR A 38 2.43 -0.87 1.51
N GLY A 39 2.88 0.29 1.05
CA GLY A 39 2.04 1.46 0.85
C GLY A 39 0.95 1.23 -0.20
N ILE A 40 1.25 0.54 -1.30
CA ILE A 40 0.26 0.19 -2.31
C ILE A 40 -0.79 -0.78 -1.74
N VAL A 41 -0.35 -1.82 -1.05
CA VAL A 41 -1.27 -2.79 -0.43
C VAL A 41 -2.16 -2.11 0.61
N SER A 42 -1.59 -1.28 1.47
CA SER A 42 -2.35 -0.51 2.45
C SER A 42 -3.38 0.40 1.79
N ALA A 43 -3.00 1.08 0.71
CA ALA A 43 -3.92 1.93 -0.05
C ALA A 43 -5.08 1.12 -0.67
N LEU A 44 -4.80 -0.07 -1.21
CA LEU A 44 -5.84 -0.96 -1.75
C LEU A 44 -6.79 -1.45 -0.67
N VAL A 45 -6.27 -1.81 0.49
CA VAL A 45 -7.10 -2.23 1.64
C VAL A 45 -7.99 -1.07 2.10
N LEU A 46 -7.42 0.11 2.29
CA LEU A 46 -8.19 1.31 2.70
C LEU A 46 -9.26 1.67 1.65
N ALA A 47 -8.95 1.56 0.36
CA ALA A 47 -9.91 1.77 -0.72
C ALA A 47 -11.05 0.75 -0.65
N ALA A 48 -10.76 -0.53 -0.41
CA ALA A 48 -11.76 -1.58 -0.22
C ALA A 48 -12.68 -1.31 0.98
N LEU A 49 -12.12 -0.67 2.02
CA LEU A 49 -12.89 -0.24 3.19
C LEU A 49 -13.75 1.01 2.95
N GLY A 50 -13.64 1.62 1.77
CA GLY A 50 -14.39 2.84 1.43
C GLY A 50 -13.81 4.12 2.01
N ILE A 51 -12.54 4.11 2.39
CA ILE A 51 -11.84 5.28 2.92
C ILE A 51 -11.60 6.31 1.80
N ASN A 52 -11.73 7.57 2.13
CA ASN A 52 -11.54 8.69 1.21
C ASN A 52 -10.08 8.73 0.70
N GLU A 53 -9.93 9.09 -0.56
CA GLU A 53 -8.65 9.19 -1.25
C GLU A 53 -7.64 10.10 -0.57
N ASP A 54 -8.10 11.24 -0.06
CA ASP A 54 -7.24 12.20 0.65
C ASP A 54 -6.66 11.59 1.93
N ILE A 55 -7.46 10.82 2.65
CA ILE A 55 -7.04 10.11 3.86
C ILE A 55 -6.05 8.99 3.50
N ILE A 56 -6.29 8.27 2.42
CA ILE A 56 -5.36 7.24 1.93
C ILE A 56 -4.00 7.85 1.59
N MET A 57 -3.99 8.99 0.92
CA MET A 57 -2.76 9.70 0.58
C MET A 57 -2.05 10.23 1.83
N GLU A 58 -2.79 10.74 2.79
CA GLU A 58 -2.22 11.19 4.07
C GLU A 58 -1.56 10.03 4.82
N ASP A 59 -2.24 8.88 4.92
CA ASP A 59 -1.68 7.66 5.51
C ASP A 59 -0.38 7.23 4.81
N TYR A 60 -0.39 7.25 3.48
CA TYR A 60 0.78 6.90 2.69
C TYR A 60 1.98 7.81 2.98
N ARG A 61 1.75 9.11 3.15
CA ARG A 61 2.81 10.09 3.47
C ARG A 61 3.38 9.92 4.87
N LEU A 62 2.58 9.44 5.83
CA LEU A 62 3.01 9.28 7.22
C LEU A 62 4.26 8.41 7.36
N SER A 63 4.50 7.47 6.46
CA SER A 63 5.70 6.65 6.49
C SER A 63 6.98 7.46 6.36
N ASN A 64 6.94 8.67 5.78
CA ASN A 64 8.09 9.56 5.69
C ASN A 64 8.46 10.17 7.05
N ASP A 65 7.48 10.36 7.94
CA ASP A 65 7.69 10.94 9.26
C ASP A 65 8.28 9.94 10.25
N TYR A 66 7.98 8.66 10.06
CA TYR A 66 8.40 7.58 10.97
C TYR A 66 9.64 6.82 10.51
N PHE A 67 10.02 6.96 9.25
CA PHE A 67 11.21 6.31 8.74
C PHE A 67 12.42 7.25 8.81
N ASN A 68 13.42 6.83 9.59
CA ASN A 68 14.67 7.55 9.71
C ASN A 68 15.82 6.59 9.39
N ILE A 69 16.61 6.90 8.34
CA ILE A 69 17.76 6.09 7.93
C ILE A 69 18.77 5.91 9.08
N PRO A 70 19.13 6.94 9.86
CA PRO A 70 20.03 6.76 10.99
C PRO A 70 19.54 5.76 12.04
N SER A 71 18.22 5.64 12.24
CA SER A 71 17.67 4.63 13.16
C SER A 71 17.57 3.24 12.54
N ALA A 72 17.57 3.15 11.21
CA ALA A 72 17.47 1.88 10.48
C ALA A 72 18.85 1.23 10.23
N SER A 73 19.93 2.01 10.23
CA SER A 73 21.29 1.50 10.02
C SER A 73 22.32 2.34 10.76
N LYS A 74 23.10 1.67 11.61
CA LYS A 74 24.22 2.32 12.32
C LYS A 74 25.29 2.85 11.37
N ASP A 75 25.41 2.25 10.19
CA ASP A 75 26.42 2.61 9.21
C ASP A 75 26.02 3.84 8.37
N ALA A 76 24.74 4.19 8.36
CA ALA A 76 24.26 5.34 7.59
C ALA A 76 24.83 6.67 8.07
N TYR A 77 25.18 6.78 9.35
CA TYR A 77 25.83 7.98 9.90
C TYR A 77 27.24 8.24 9.36
N GLN A 78 27.88 7.22 8.82
CA GLN A 78 29.24 7.33 8.28
C GLN A 78 29.25 7.83 6.83
N LEU A 79 28.09 7.92 6.20
CA LEU A 79 27.98 8.39 4.83
C LEU A 79 27.98 9.93 4.77
N PRO A 80 28.55 10.52 3.70
CA PRO A 80 28.41 11.96 3.47
C PRO A 80 26.95 12.40 3.46
N ALA A 81 26.65 13.60 3.94
CA ALA A 81 25.29 14.15 4.04
C ALA A 81 24.52 14.06 2.71
N ARG A 82 25.19 14.32 1.58
CA ARG A 82 24.59 14.20 0.24
C ARG A 82 24.16 12.78 -0.08
N SER A 83 24.92 11.78 0.35
CA SER A 83 24.58 10.37 0.16
C SER A 83 23.39 9.97 1.05
N GLN A 84 23.34 10.47 2.27
CA GLN A 84 22.21 10.25 3.18
C GLN A 84 20.92 10.84 2.60
N GLU A 85 20.98 12.05 2.03
CA GLU A 85 19.85 12.70 1.38
C GLU A 85 19.35 11.90 0.16
N ALA A 86 20.27 11.44 -0.68
CA ALA A 86 19.92 10.61 -1.83
C ALA A 86 19.26 9.30 -1.43
N ILE A 87 19.77 8.63 -0.40
CA ILE A 87 19.18 7.40 0.13
C ILE A 87 17.79 7.68 0.73
N THR A 88 17.64 8.76 1.49
CA THR A 88 16.34 9.17 2.04
C THR A 88 15.32 9.39 0.93
N THR A 89 15.71 10.06 -0.16
CA THR A 89 14.85 10.27 -1.32
C THR A 89 14.47 8.97 -2.00
N LEU A 90 15.40 8.04 -2.17
CA LEU A 90 15.13 6.73 -2.78
C LEU A 90 14.14 5.89 -1.98
N PHE A 91 14.19 5.98 -0.66
CA PHE A 91 13.33 5.22 0.23
C PHE A 91 12.09 6.00 0.71
N SER A 92 11.90 7.25 0.29
CA SER A 92 10.73 8.03 0.68
C SER A 92 9.46 7.53 -0.03
N ALA A 93 8.33 7.65 0.67
CA ALA A 93 7.01 7.48 0.08
C ALA A 93 6.69 8.75 -0.74
N ARG A 94 6.63 8.62 -2.06
CA ARG A 94 6.37 9.73 -2.98
C ARG A 94 4.95 9.62 -3.53
N GLU A 95 4.22 10.72 -3.48
CA GLU A 95 2.84 10.80 -3.97
C GLU A 95 2.71 10.42 -5.44
N ASP A 96 3.66 10.82 -6.27
CA ASP A 96 3.66 10.51 -7.70
C ASP A 96 3.75 9.01 -7.96
N PHE A 97 4.35 8.23 -7.08
CA PHE A 97 4.37 6.78 -7.18
C PHE A 97 3.00 6.17 -6.91
N LEU A 98 2.33 6.59 -5.85
CA LEU A 98 0.99 6.11 -5.54
C LEU A 98 -0.02 6.57 -6.60
N ASN A 99 0.08 7.82 -7.06
CA ASN A 99 -0.76 8.36 -8.12
C ASN A 99 -0.55 7.61 -9.44
N ALA A 100 0.68 7.27 -9.81
CA ALA A 100 0.97 6.49 -11.02
C ALA A 100 0.34 5.09 -10.95
N ALA A 101 0.36 4.46 -9.77
CA ALA A 101 -0.28 3.17 -9.55
C ALA A 101 -1.81 3.28 -9.71
N LYS A 102 -2.41 4.32 -9.13
CA LYS A 102 -3.84 4.62 -9.25
C LYS A 102 -4.24 4.88 -10.70
N GLU A 103 -3.52 5.75 -11.40
CA GLU A 103 -3.78 6.09 -12.81
C GLU A 103 -3.74 4.84 -13.70
N GLU A 104 -2.81 3.93 -13.47
CA GLU A 104 -2.73 2.68 -14.24
C GLU A 104 -3.94 1.79 -13.99
N ALA A 105 -4.39 1.66 -12.74
CA ALA A 105 -5.60 0.91 -12.40
C ALA A 105 -6.85 1.54 -13.02
N GLU A 106 -6.98 2.86 -12.96
CA GLU A 106 -8.08 3.61 -13.58
C GLU A 106 -8.08 3.49 -15.11
N ARG A 107 -6.90 3.55 -15.73
CA ARG A 107 -6.77 3.40 -17.18
C ARG A 107 -7.29 2.05 -17.68
N ARG A 108 -7.07 0.98 -16.92
CA ARG A 108 -7.45 -0.38 -17.32
C ARG A 108 -8.86 -0.77 -16.92
N TYR A 109 -9.32 -0.31 -15.76
CA TYR A 109 -10.58 -0.75 -15.16
C TYR A 109 -11.60 0.37 -14.96
N GLY A 110 -11.25 1.61 -15.23
CA GLY A 110 -12.11 2.79 -15.08
C GLY A 110 -11.95 3.50 -13.74
N ASP A 111 -12.04 2.78 -12.64
CA ASP A 111 -11.84 3.30 -11.29
C ASP A 111 -11.23 2.23 -10.36
N ILE A 112 -10.87 2.62 -9.15
CA ILE A 112 -10.27 1.70 -8.18
C ILE A 112 -11.25 0.64 -7.72
N ASP A 113 -12.52 0.98 -7.54
CA ASP A 113 -13.55 0.00 -7.15
C ASP A 113 -13.69 -1.09 -8.22
N SER A 114 -13.69 -0.71 -9.49
CA SER A 114 -13.69 -1.67 -10.60
C SER A 114 -12.43 -2.52 -10.63
N TYR A 115 -11.28 -1.95 -10.31
CA TYR A 115 -10.02 -2.69 -10.20
C TYR A 115 -10.09 -3.74 -9.07
N LEU A 116 -10.61 -3.37 -7.92
CA LEU A 116 -10.79 -4.30 -6.79
C LEU A 116 -11.72 -5.46 -7.16
N GLN A 117 -12.82 -5.19 -7.85
CA GLN A 117 -13.82 -6.19 -8.19
C GLN A 117 -13.45 -7.03 -9.42
N LYS A 118 -12.98 -6.41 -10.49
CA LYS A 118 -12.70 -7.09 -11.78
C LYS A 118 -11.25 -7.51 -11.92
N GLY A 119 -10.32 -6.72 -11.43
CA GLY A 119 -8.89 -7.02 -11.47
C GLY A 119 -8.48 -8.01 -10.39
N ILE A 120 -8.63 -7.63 -9.14
CA ILE A 120 -8.29 -8.47 -7.97
C ILE A 120 -9.35 -9.56 -7.76
N GLY A 121 -10.57 -9.32 -8.18
CA GLY A 121 -11.64 -10.32 -8.13
C GLY A 121 -12.39 -10.38 -6.80
N LEU A 122 -12.38 -9.27 -6.04
CA LEU A 122 -13.18 -9.17 -4.82
C LEU A 122 -14.65 -8.92 -5.18
N ASN A 123 -15.54 -9.84 -4.83
CA ASN A 123 -16.96 -9.61 -5.00
C ASN A 123 -17.54 -8.70 -3.89
N LYS A 124 -18.77 -8.27 -4.06
CA LYS A 124 -19.43 -7.35 -3.11
C LYS A 124 -19.56 -7.96 -1.71
N ASP A 125 -19.82 -9.24 -1.59
CA ASP A 125 -19.94 -9.94 -0.30
C ASP A 125 -18.59 -10.00 0.41
N GLU A 126 -17.51 -10.24 -0.32
CA GLU A 126 -16.16 -10.23 0.22
C GLU A 126 -15.75 -8.85 0.73
N ILE A 127 -16.05 -7.80 -0.02
CA ILE A 127 -15.80 -6.41 0.40
C ILE A 127 -16.60 -6.08 1.67
N LYS A 128 -17.87 -6.47 1.71
CA LYS A 128 -18.71 -6.29 2.90
C LYS A 128 -18.17 -7.04 4.11
N ARG A 129 -17.70 -8.26 3.91
CA ARG A 129 -17.10 -9.08 4.97
C ARG A 129 -15.79 -8.47 5.47
N LEU A 130 -14.93 -7.97 4.58
CA LEU A 130 -13.71 -7.27 4.92
C LEU A 130 -14.00 -6.05 5.81
N ARG A 131 -14.98 -5.25 5.42
CA ARG A 131 -15.44 -4.09 6.22
C ARG A 131 -15.92 -4.51 7.60
N SER A 132 -16.66 -5.60 7.70
CA SER A 132 -17.14 -6.09 9.00
C SER A 132 -16.01 -6.58 9.91
N ILE A 133 -14.92 -7.07 9.34
CA ILE A 133 -13.75 -7.53 10.10
C ILE A 133 -12.88 -6.35 10.57
N LEU A 134 -12.65 -5.37 9.69
CA LEU A 134 -11.63 -4.33 9.91
C LEU A 134 -12.21 -3.01 10.42
N LEU A 135 -13.49 -2.76 10.26
CA LEU A 135 -14.13 -1.55 10.75
C LEU A 135 -14.96 -1.85 12.00
N SER A 136 -14.85 -0.97 13.00
CA SER A 136 -15.74 -0.98 14.16
C SER A 136 -16.96 -0.11 13.90
N ASP A 137 -18.07 -0.49 14.51
CA ASP A 137 -19.28 0.32 14.49
C ASP A 137 -19.13 1.60 15.32
#